data_54f06468056b7d2bb5f6d2a32a5501ff
#
_entry.id   54f06468056b7d2bb5f6d2a32a5501ff
#
_cell.length_a   1.000
_cell.length_b   1.000
_cell.length_c   1.000
_cell.angle_alpha   90.00
_cell.angle_beta   90.00
_cell.angle_gamma   90.00
#
_symmetry.space_group_name_H-M   'P 1'
#
loop_
_entity.id
_entity.type
_entity.pdbx_description
1 polymer ?
#
loop_
_entity_poly.entity_id
_entity_poly.type
_entity_poly.pdbx_seq_one_letter_code
_entity_poly.pdbx_strand_id
1 'polypeptide(L)'
;MQTLLEKEFYNATLSRYEHILLGLDVNREKHLETINDELKENNTIILKGASGQGKTALLYGYVHNYANDWLSYELNIQQDPVTTQQSIQAIASISKKLEVPTIFVINVNPNSTDWLQIIKESAHLNHIRFLVAIRNEVWYRGSAVGVEFEHKEIDLSLSKEEAEIIYTKLNERNKITHFTDFEQVWIQIGDDAPLLEFVYSITQGNSLQNKLKQQIQQLRNESDQSHNPQIEFLRIVSVADSLGAKIDVSKLDSNIDYQFIIEKLENEYLVKKSLDRKYIQGLHLIRSQKLAEILFDEFTTYKEEYAYKCIPLIDEKDLYLFLLKMFHLEILKPNQFIADLNNKVIVRNWSVYTSILKSFIWLGTKNYVENNRWIFRIDLCQSFKSVRASYYGSKCAI
;
A
#
# COMPACT_ATOMS: atom_id res chain seq x y z
N MET A 1 26.04 -1.99 5.67
CA MET A 1 24.65 -1.62 6.02
C MET A 1 24.21 -0.35 5.31
N GLN A 2 24.91 0.77 5.42
CA GLN A 2 24.56 2.03 4.75
C GLN A 2 24.41 1.90 3.22
N THR A 3 25.35 1.27 2.54
CA THR A 3 25.32 1.06 1.09
C THR A 3 24.11 0.22 0.63
N LEU A 4 23.65 -0.72 1.47
CA LEU A 4 22.47 -1.53 1.18
C LEU A 4 21.19 -0.68 1.28
N LEU A 5 21.04 0.10 2.33
CA LEU A 5 19.89 1.01 2.54
C LEU A 5 19.79 2.05 1.42
N GLU A 6 20.94 2.61 1.00
CA GLU A 6 20.99 3.53 -0.11
C GLU A 6 20.55 2.86 -1.43
N LYS A 7 21.04 1.66 -1.70
CA LYS A 7 20.64 0.88 -2.87
C LYS A 7 19.14 0.56 -2.84
N GLU A 8 18.59 0.18 -1.70
CA GLU A 8 17.15 -0.04 -1.53
C GLU A 8 16.36 1.23 -1.83
N PHE A 9 16.73 2.36 -1.25
CA PHE A 9 16.02 3.62 -1.42
C PHE A 9 15.92 4.03 -2.89
N TYR A 10 17.05 4.08 -3.60
CA TYR A 10 17.07 4.48 -5.01
C TYR A 10 16.58 3.40 -5.99
N ASN A 11 16.33 2.18 -5.53
CA ASN A 11 15.61 1.16 -6.30
C ASN A 11 14.09 1.19 -6.12
N ALA A 12 13.54 2.31 -5.68
CA ALA A 12 12.11 2.53 -5.55
C ALA A 12 11.42 1.53 -4.59
N THR A 13 12.03 1.30 -3.43
CA THR A 13 11.41 0.55 -2.33
C THR A 13 10.54 1.46 -1.47
N LEU A 14 9.77 0.88 -0.53
CA LEU A 14 9.06 1.68 0.47
C LEU A 14 10.04 2.43 1.35
N SER A 15 9.77 3.74 1.56
CA SER A 15 10.57 4.57 2.47
C SER A 15 10.48 4.06 3.90
N ARG A 16 11.62 4.12 4.60
CA ARG A 16 11.77 3.81 6.03
C ARG A 16 12.41 4.97 6.75
N TYR A 17 12.26 5.07 8.06
CA TYR A 17 12.85 6.14 8.86
C TYR A 17 14.38 6.15 8.76
N GLU A 18 15.02 4.99 8.66
CA GLU A 18 16.47 4.86 8.48
C GLU A 18 16.98 5.51 7.20
N HIS A 19 16.18 5.56 6.14
CA HIS A 19 16.55 6.26 4.90
C HIS A 19 16.67 7.77 5.14
N ILE A 20 15.78 8.32 5.96
CA ILE A 20 15.80 9.75 6.34
C ILE A 20 17.00 10.05 7.23
N LEU A 21 17.27 9.21 8.25
CA LEU A 21 18.43 9.36 9.12
C LEU A 21 19.76 9.36 8.35
N LEU A 22 19.84 8.63 7.25
CA LEU A 22 21.01 8.59 6.36
C LEU A 22 21.06 9.76 5.37
N GLY A 23 20.07 10.65 5.39
CA GLY A 23 19.98 11.79 4.48
C GLY A 23 19.82 11.38 3.01
N LEU A 24 19.21 10.22 2.73
CA LEU A 24 18.99 9.74 1.35
C LEU A 24 17.86 10.50 0.67
N ASP A 25 16.91 10.98 1.44
CA ASP A 25 15.79 11.79 0.98
C ASP A 25 16.24 13.24 0.66
N VAL A 26 15.41 13.92 -0.10
CA VAL A 26 15.52 15.37 -0.33
C VAL A 26 14.41 16.05 0.46
N ASN A 27 14.78 16.89 1.42
CA ASN A 27 13.81 17.64 2.21
C ASN A 27 12.92 18.50 1.31
N ARG A 28 11.62 18.27 1.42
CA ARG A 28 10.55 19.03 0.75
C ARG A 28 10.14 20.18 1.67
N GLU A 29 11.01 21.16 1.83
CA GLU A 29 10.94 22.23 2.83
C GLU A 29 9.57 22.91 2.87
N LYS A 30 9.03 23.30 1.70
CA LYS A 30 7.72 23.94 1.59
C LYS A 30 6.58 23.07 2.19
N HIS A 31 6.60 21.77 1.96
CA HIS A 31 5.60 20.87 2.54
C HIS A 31 5.82 20.68 4.04
N LEU A 32 7.07 20.59 4.50
CA LEU A 32 7.39 20.47 5.93
C LEU A 32 6.93 21.71 6.71
N GLU A 33 7.17 22.90 6.19
CA GLU A 33 6.71 24.17 6.77
C GLU A 33 5.16 24.23 6.79
N THR A 34 4.52 23.87 5.68
CA THR A 34 3.04 23.81 5.60
C THR A 34 2.47 22.86 6.65
N ILE A 35 3.02 21.65 6.80
CA ILE A 35 2.60 20.70 7.84
C ILE A 35 2.76 21.30 9.23
N ASN A 36 3.91 21.92 9.49
CA ASN A 36 4.22 22.52 10.80
C ASN A 36 3.27 23.66 11.15
N ASP A 37 2.94 24.50 10.20
CA ASP A 37 2.02 25.62 10.41
C ASP A 37 0.58 25.12 10.61
N GLU A 38 0.13 24.19 9.82
CA GLU A 38 -1.22 23.62 9.94
C GLU A 38 -1.40 22.81 11.25
N LEU A 39 -0.35 22.17 11.79
CA LEU A 39 -0.41 21.47 13.07
C LEU A 39 -0.55 22.39 14.29
N LYS A 40 -0.28 23.71 14.15
CA LYS A 40 -0.54 24.70 15.20
C LYS A 40 -2.05 24.93 15.38
N GLU A 41 -2.79 24.90 14.27
CA GLU A 41 -4.23 25.20 14.24
C GLU A 41 -5.09 23.92 14.28
N ASN A 42 -4.60 22.82 13.72
CA ASN A 42 -5.37 21.59 13.52
C ASN A 42 -4.80 20.43 14.33
N ASN A 43 -5.68 19.60 14.92
CA ASN A 43 -5.27 18.40 15.64
C ASN A 43 -4.90 17.25 14.71
N THR A 44 -5.38 17.25 13.47
CA THR A 44 -5.16 16.16 12.51
C THR A 44 -4.84 16.71 11.14
N ILE A 45 -3.72 16.27 10.57
CA ILE A 45 -3.32 16.56 9.19
C ILE A 45 -3.34 15.25 8.38
N ILE A 46 -3.99 15.29 7.24
CA ILE A 46 -4.08 14.17 6.29
C ILE A 46 -3.21 14.48 5.07
N LEU A 47 -2.07 13.80 4.95
CA LEU A 47 -1.23 13.85 3.76
C LEU A 47 -1.78 12.85 2.73
N LYS A 48 -2.50 13.32 1.74
CA LYS A 48 -3.08 12.46 0.71
C LYS A 48 -2.38 12.65 -0.64
N GLY A 49 -2.48 11.67 -1.51
CA GLY A 49 -1.88 11.70 -2.84
C GLY A 49 -1.82 10.31 -3.47
N ALA A 50 -1.52 10.25 -4.75
CA ALA A 50 -1.32 8.99 -5.45
C ALA A 50 -0.16 8.17 -4.85
N SER A 51 -0.09 6.88 -5.18
CA SER A 51 1.07 6.07 -4.81
C SER A 51 2.35 6.66 -5.41
N GLY A 52 3.47 6.55 -4.69
CA GLY A 52 4.77 7.05 -5.17
C GLY A 52 4.99 8.56 -5.05
N GLN A 53 4.07 9.34 -4.50
CA GLN A 53 4.24 10.78 -4.27
C GLN A 53 5.08 11.13 -3.02
N GLY A 54 5.74 10.15 -2.40
CA GLY A 54 6.67 10.38 -1.29
C GLY A 54 5.99 10.69 0.05
N LYS A 55 4.70 10.37 0.25
CA LYS A 55 3.96 10.62 1.50
C LYS A 55 4.67 10.09 2.74
N THR A 56 5.11 8.82 2.69
CA THR A 56 5.80 8.16 3.81
C THR A 56 7.16 8.80 4.09
N ALA A 57 7.92 9.18 3.05
CA ALA A 57 9.17 9.88 3.22
C ALA A 57 8.96 11.26 3.87
N LEU A 58 7.95 12.01 3.40
CA LEU A 58 7.61 13.33 3.97
C LEU A 58 7.14 13.20 5.43
N LEU A 59 6.35 12.17 5.76
CA LEU A 59 5.92 11.91 7.14
C LEU A 59 7.12 11.67 8.06
N TYR A 60 8.04 10.80 7.66
CA TYR A 60 9.27 10.55 8.44
C TYR A 60 10.22 11.75 8.41
N GLY A 61 10.28 12.48 7.30
CA GLY A 61 11.04 13.74 7.19
C GLY A 61 10.55 14.79 8.18
N TYR A 62 9.21 14.90 8.36
CA TYR A 62 8.65 15.80 9.37
C TYR A 62 9.06 15.39 10.79
N VAL A 63 8.89 14.11 11.14
CA VAL A 63 9.32 13.60 12.46
C VAL A 63 10.81 13.87 12.72
N HIS A 64 11.66 13.70 11.71
CA HIS A 64 13.09 13.92 11.84
C HIS A 64 13.45 15.41 12.03
N ASN A 65 12.88 16.28 11.19
CA ASN A 65 13.22 17.72 11.21
C ASN A 65 12.65 18.44 12.45
N TYR A 66 11.54 17.97 13.00
CA TYR A 66 10.87 18.54 14.17
C TYR A 66 10.93 17.63 15.41
N ALA A 67 11.99 16.78 15.50
CA ALA A 67 12.18 15.83 16.60
C ALA A 67 12.31 16.50 17.98
N ASN A 68 12.75 17.76 18.05
CA ASN A 68 12.88 18.50 19.29
C ASN A 68 11.57 19.14 19.77
N ASP A 69 10.59 19.26 18.88
CA ASP A 69 9.33 19.96 19.16
C ASP A 69 8.23 18.96 19.65
N TRP A 70 8.39 17.67 19.34
CA TRP A 70 7.37 16.66 19.56
C TRP A 70 7.92 15.38 20.16
N LEU A 71 7.16 14.77 21.08
CA LEU A 71 7.27 13.32 21.33
C LEU A 71 6.56 12.59 20.20
N SER A 72 7.32 11.93 19.34
CA SER A 72 6.80 11.30 18.13
C SER A 72 6.64 9.79 18.29
N TYR A 73 5.47 9.27 17.94
CA TYR A 73 5.14 7.84 17.97
C TYR A 73 4.54 7.40 16.64
N GLU A 74 5.03 6.30 16.09
CA GLU A 74 4.39 5.65 14.94
C GLU A 74 3.32 4.67 15.43
N LEU A 75 2.09 4.83 14.95
CA LEU A 75 0.98 3.92 15.27
C LEU A 75 0.88 2.81 14.23
N ASN A 76 1.11 1.59 14.69
CA ASN A 76 0.86 0.38 13.89
C ASN A 76 -0.58 -0.12 14.12
N ILE A 77 -1.50 0.28 13.26
CA ILE A 77 -2.94 -0.02 13.37
C ILE A 77 -3.28 -1.47 12.97
N GLN A 78 -2.31 -2.35 12.78
CA GLN A 78 -2.55 -3.79 12.58
C GLN A 78 -2.87 -4.52 13.91
N GLN A 79 -2.68 -3.85 15.05
CA GLN A 79 -3.04 -4.34 16.37
C GLN A 79 -4.53 -4.12 16.63
N ASP A 80 -5.03 -4.74 17.71
CA ASP A 80 -6.40 -4.53 18.17
C ASP A 80 -6.69 -3.04 18.42
N PRO A 81 -7.77 -2.46 17.83
CA PRO A 81 -8.10 -1.05 17.97
C PRO A 81 -8.26 -0.60 19.43
N VAL A 82 -8.79 -1.46 20.30
CA VAL A 82 -8.99 -1.14 21.73
C VAL A 82 -7.64 -0.97 22.43
N THR A 83 -6.71 -1.88 22.22
CA THR A 83 -5.35 -1.79 22.78
C THR A 83 -4.61 -0.56 22.25
N THR A 84 -4.78 -0.23 20.96
CA THR A 84 -4.20 0.98 20.37
C THR A 84 -4.76 2.23 21.03
N GLN A 85 -6.07 2.30 21.24
CA GLN A 85 -6.74 3.44 21.90
C GLN A 85 -6.29 3.61 23.35
N GLN A 86 -6.17 2.52 24.12
CA GLN A 86 -5.66 2.56 25.50
C GLN A 86 -4.21 3.08 25.54
N SER A 87 -3.38 2.69 24.59
CA SER A 87 -2.01 3.16 24.50
C SER A 87 -1.94 4.66 24.19
N ILE A 88 -2.77 5.17 23.29
CA ILE A 88 -2.89 6.60 23.00
C ILE A 88 -3.29 7.37 24.27
N GLN A 89 -4.30 6.92 25.00
CA GLN A 89 -4.76 7.57 26.24
C GLN A 89 -3.67 7.58 27.31
N ALA A 90 -2.93 6.50 27.46
CA ALA A 90 -1.82 6.42 28.42
C ALA A 90 -0.70 7.42 28.06
N ILE A 91 -0.29 7.45 26.81
CA ILE A 91 0.72 8.39 26.29
C ILE A 91 0.22 9.83 26.45
N ALA A 92 -1.03 10.11 26.11
CA ALA A 92 -1.65 11.43 26.28
C ALA A 92 -1.59 11.93 27.74
N SER A 93 -1.87 11.04 28.66
CA SER A 93 -1.80 11.34 30.10
C SER A 93 -0.39 11.69 30.56
N ILE A 94 0.62 11.01 30.02
CA ILE A 94 2.04 11.28 30.30
C ILE A 94 2.45 12.61 29.65
N SER A 95 2.13 12.80 28.38
CA SER A 95 2.39 14.04 27.61
C SER A 95 1.84 15.27 28.33
N LYS A 96 0.61 15.19 28.82
CA LYS A 96 -0.03 16.25 29.58
C LYS A 96 0.71 16.56 30.89
N LYS A 97 1.17 15.55 31.62
CA LYS A 97 1.92 15.71 32.86
C LYS A 97 3.30 16.32 32.66
N LEU A 98 3.94 15.98 31.53
CA LEU A 98 5.27 16.47 31.19
C LEU A 98 5.23 17.82 30.45
N GLU A 99 4.03 18.28 30.07
CA GLU A 99 3.82 19.49 29.24
C GLU A 99 4.58 19.43 27.90
N VAL A 100 4.79 18.23 27.36
CA VAL A 100 5.46 18.00 26.08
C VAL A 100 4.43 17.59 25.03
N PRO A 101 4.28 18.34 23.93
CA PRO A 101 3.33 17.98 22.88
C PRO A 101 3.70 16.66 22.21
N THR A 102 2.70 15.87 21.88
CA THR A 102 2.88 14.55 21.29
C THR A 102 2.25 14.48 19.91
N ILE A 103 2.99 13.92 18.95
CA ILE A 103 2.48 13.62 17.61
C ILE A 103 2.47 12.11 17.35
N PHE A 104 1.32 11.63 16.89
CA PHE A 104 1.19 10.27 16.37
C PHE A 104 1.23 10.30 14.86
N VAL A 105 2.14 9.55 14.26
CA VAL A 105 2.24 9.40 12.81
C VAL A 105 1.62 8.07 12.39
N ILE A 106 0.83 8.11 11.33
CA ILE A 106 0.08 6.96 10.82
C ILE A 106 0.36 6.81 9.33
N ASN A 107 0.98 5.71 8.94
CA ASN A 107 1.06 5.31 7.54
C ASN A 107 -0.08 4.31 7.26
N VAL A 108 -1.17 4.80 6.68
CA VAL A 108 -2.41 4.02 6.55
C VAL A 108 -2.23 2.83 5.61
N ASN A 109 -2.50 1.63 6.16
CA ASN A 109 -2.61 0.44 5.34
C ASN A 109 -3.88 0.53 4.46
N PRO A 110 -3.81 0.26 3.14
CA PRO A 110 -4.96 0.31 2.24
C PRO A 110 -6.18 -0.49 2.67
N ASN A 111 -5.98 -1.49 3.52
CA ASN A 111 -7.01 -2.42 3.95
C ASN A 111 -7.62 -2.10 5.33
N SER A 112 -7.12 -1.08 6.03
CA SER A 112 -7.60 -0.69 7.36
C SER A 112 -8.47 0.57 7.31
N THR A 113 -9.59 0.53 8.03
CA THR A 113 -10.45 1.69 8.31
C THR A 113 -10.47 2.06 9.80
N ASP A 114 -9.84 1.26 10.65
CA ASP A 114 -9.88 1.41 12.11
C ASP A 114 -9.21 2.70 12.61
N TRP A 115 -8.25 3.22 11.83
CA TRP A 115 -7.60 4.49 12.10
C TRP A 115 -8.56 5.68 12.18
N LEU A 116 -9.66 5.65 11.40
CA LEU A 116 -10.70 6.70 11.44
C LEU A 116 -11.35 6.79 12.81
N GLN A 117 -11.76 5.63 13.35
CA GLN A 117 -12.37 5.55 14.67
C GLN A 117 -11.39 5.94 15.78
N ILE A 118 -10.13 5.49 15.68
CA ILE A 118 -9.07 5.81 16.62
C ILE A 118 -8.85 7.33 16.71
N ILE A 119 -8.75 8.03 15.57
CA ILE A 119 -8.57 9.48 15.53
C ILE A 119 -9.81 10.17 16.12
N LYS A 120 -11.02 9.79 15.70
CA LYS A 120 -12.27 10.38 16.19
C LYS A 120 -12.38 10.28 17.70
N GLU A 121 -12.10 9.13 18.28
CA GLU A 121 -12.14 8.90 19.72
C GLU A 121 -11.04 9.66 20.48
N SER A 122 -9.95 10.02 19.80
CA SER A 122 -8.84 10.78 20.39
C SER A 122 -8.91 12.30 20.12
N ALA A 123 -9.87 12.77 19.32
CA ALA A 123 -9.98 14.16 18.90
C ALA A 123 -10.15 15.16 20.09
N HIS A 124 -10.64 14.71 21.23
CA HIS A 124 -10.78 15.51 22.45
C HIS A 124 -9.48 15.74 23.24
N LEU A 125 -8.37 15.10 22.82
CA LEU A 125 -7.09 15.15 23.54
C LEU A 125 -6.24 16.33 23.02
N ASN A 126 -6.31 17.48 23.68
CA ASN A 126 -5.71 18.74 23.21
C ASN A 126 -4.18 18.75 23.08
N HIS A 127 -3.47 17.85 23.75
CA HIS A 127 -2.00 17.77 23.71
C HIS A 127 -1.47 16.81 22.65
N ILE A 128 -2.38 16.23 21.84
CA ILE A 128 -2.03 15.24 20.82
C ILE A 128 -2.32 15.79 19.44
N ARG A 129 -1.46 15.46 18.52
CA ARG A 129 -1.62 15.70 17.07
C ARG A 129 -1.50 14.39 16.30
N PHE A 130 -2.16 14.33 15.17
CA PHE A 130 -2.07 13.22 14.23
C PHE A 130 -1.58 13.70 12.86
N LEU A 131 -0.55 13.04 12.35
CA LEU A 131 -0.08 13.22 10.98
C LEU A 131 -0.26 11.90 10.22
N VAL A 132 -1.15 11.90 9.24
CA VAL A 132 -1.62 10.69 8.57
C VAL A 132 -1.20 10.68 7.11
N ALA A 133 -0.45 9.70 6.68
CA ALA A 133 -0.13 9.48 5.27
C ALA A 133 -1.08 8.44 4.67
N ILE A 134 -1.82 8.83 3.62
CA ILE A 134 -2.86 8.01 3.03
C ILE A 134 -2.89 8.15 1.50
N ARG A 135 -3.32 7.10 0.79
CA ARG A 135 -3.57 7.17 -0.65
C ARG A 135 -4.94 7.77 -0.93
N ASN A 136 -5.08 8.48 -2.05
CA ASN A 136 -6.35 9.08 -2.45
C ASN A 136 -7.52 8.07 -2.47
N GLU A 137 -7.30 6.90 -3.08
CA GLU A 137 -8.36 5.88 -3.18
C GLU A 137 -8.77 5.31 -1.81
N VAL A 138 -7.83 5.28 -0.86
CA VAL A 138 -8.10 4.82 0.51
C VAL A 138 -8.83 5.89 1.30
N TRP A 139 -8.46 7.15 1.12
CA TRP A 139 -9.13 8.31 1.73
C TRP A 139 -10.60 8.40 1.30
N TYR A 140 -10.88 8.36 0.00
CA TYR A 140 -12.26 8.41 -0.50
C TYR A 140 -13.12 7.23 -0.03
N ARG A 141 -12.55 6.04 0.11
CA ARG A 141 -13.26 4.91 0.70
C ARG A 141 -13.51 5.08 2.19
N GLY A 142 -12.55 5.63 2.92
CA GLY A 142 -12.67 5.93 4.34
C GLY A 142 -13.75 6.95 4.62
N SER A 143 -13.80 8.05 3.87
CA SER A 143 -14.82 9.07 4.01
C SER A 143 -16.24 8.56 3.75
N ALA A 144 -16.41 7.54 2.88
CA ALA A 144 -17.68 6.88 2.63
C ALA A 144 -18.21 6.07 3.84
N VAL A 145 -17.37 5.76 4.83
CA VAL A 145 -17.79 5.07 6.08
C VAL A 145 -18.57 6.00 7.02
N GLY A 146 -18.52 7.31 6.80
CA GLY A 146 -19.29 8.31 7.57
C GLY A 146 -18.73 8.58 8.97
N VAL A 147 -17.44 8.33 9.20
CA VAL A 147 -16.74 8.74 10.41
C VAL A 147 -16.20 10.15 10.20
N GLU A 148 -16.75 11.13 10.87
CA GLU A 148 -16.36 12.53 10.74
C GLU A 148 -15.48 12.95 11.93
N PHE A 149 -14.44 13.73 11.66
CA PHE A 149 -13.57 14.40 12.60
C PHE A 149 -12.94 15.64 11.96
N GLU A 150 -12.56 16.62 12.76
CA GLU A 150 -11.89 17.82 12.26
C GLU A 150 -10.47 17.48 11.79
N HIS A 151 -10.15 17.89 10.56
CA HIS A 151 -8.84 17.66 9.96
C HIS A 151 -8.55 18.67 8.86
N LYS A 152 -7.26 18.79 8.54
CA LYS A 152 -6.79 19.51 7.36
C LYS A 152 -6.20 18.54 6.36
N GLU A 153 -6.55 18.67 5.09
CA GLU A 153 -6.01 17.87 4.00
C GLU A 153 -4.86 18.62 3.30
N ILE A 154 -3.77 17.90 3.02
CA ILE A 154 -2.66 18.36 2.19
C ILE A 154 -2.51 17.37 1.05
N ASP A 155 -2.77 17.84 -0.18
CA ASP A 155 -2.60 17.05 -1.39
C ASP A 155 -1.13 17.06 -1.83
N LEU A 156 -0.57 15.88 -2.07
CA LEU A 156 0.80 15.72 -2.54
C LEU A 156 0.81 15.27 -4.00
N SER A 157 1.40 16.09 -4.84
CA SER A 157 1.76 15.82 -6.22
C SER A 157 3.15 16.39 -6.49
N LEU A 158 3.86 15.85 -7.45
CA LEU A 158 5.15 16.40 -7.87
C LEU A 158 4.89 17.54 -8.85
N SER A 159 5.28 18.75 -8.49
CA SER A 159 5.30 19.88 -9.44
C SER A 159 6.67 19.98 -10.15
N LYS A 160 6.70 20.69 -11.27
CA LYS A 160 7.95 20.91 -12.03
C LYS A 160 9.00 21.65 -11.18
N GLU A 161 8.58 22.65 -10.42
CA GLU A 161 9.47 23.43 -9.54
C GLU A 161 10.07 22.56 -8.44
N GLU A 162 9.26 21.69 -7.86
CA GLU A 162 9.72 20.75 -6.84
C GLU A 162 10.67 19.70 -7.43
N ALA A 163 10.35 19.17 -8.60
CA ALA A 163 11.21 18.23 -9.32
C ALA A 163 12.58 18.85 -9.64
N GLU A 164 12.63 20.12 -10.03
CA GLU A 164 13.88 20.85 -10.29
C GLU A 164 14.73 21.01 -9.03
N ILE A 165 14.11 21.33 -7.89
CA ILE A 165 14.80 21.39 -6.60
C ILE A 165 15.38 20.03 -6.23
N ILE A 166 14.61 18.96 -6.39
CA ILE A 166 15.05 17.59 -6.10
C ILE A 166 16.20 17.20 -7.03
N TYR A 167 16.09 17.49 -8.32
CA TYR A 167 17.15 17.26 -9.30
C TYR A 167 18.45 17.95 -8.89
N THR A 168 18.39 19.25 -8.59
CA THR A 168 19.55 20.06 -8.19
C THR A 168 20.23 19.47 -6.95
N LYS A 169 19.47 19.18 -5.89
CA LYS A 169 20.00 18.61 -4.64
C LYS A 169 20.61 17.22 -4.85
N LEU A 170 20.02 16.36 -5.68
CA LEU A 170 20.58 15.05 -5.99
C LEU A 170 21.82 15.13 -6.89
N ASN A 171 21.89 16.12 -7.80
CA ASN A 171 23.05 16.38 -8.61
C ASN A 171 24.24 16.88 -7.77
N GLU A 172 24.04 17.78 -6.82
CA GLU A 172 25.03 18.22 -5.84
C GLU A 172 25.60 17.05 -5.01
N ARG A 173 24.77 16.04 -4.74
CA ARG A 173 25.17 14.80 -4.05
C ARG A 173 25.84 13.76 -4.97
N ASN A 174 26.05 14.07 -6.24
CA ASN A 174 26.57 13.16 -7.29
C ASN A 174 25.74 11.87 -7.43
N LYS A 175 24.41 11.97 -7.27
CA LYS A 175 23.49 10.83 -7.42
C LYS A 175 22.89 10.72 -8.82
N ILE A 176 23.08 11.73 -9.67
CA ILE A 176 22.61 11.75 -11.05
C ILE A 176 23.77 11.32 -11.95
N THR A 177 23.57 10.25 -12.73
CA THR A 177 24.67 9.63 -13.50
C THR A 177 24.49 9.77 -15.01
N HIS A 178 23.30 9.99 -15.52
CA HIS A 178 22.98 9.86 -16.95
C HIS A 178 22.32 11.09 -17.57
N PHE A 179 21.94 12.07 -16.79
CA PHE A 179 21.28 13.26 -17.26
C PHE A 179 22.12 14.51 -16.89
N THR A 180 22.38 15.34 -17.88
CA THR A 180 23.15 16.58 -17.71
C THR A 180 22.25 17.81 -17.55
N ASP A 181 20.95 17.66 -17.88
CA ASP A 181 19.99 18.75 -17.91
C ASP A 181 18.63 18.30 -17.37
N PHE A 182 18.02 19.11 -16.51
CA PHE A 182 16.71 18.85 -15.91
C PHE A 182 15.58 18.82 -16.95
N GLU A 183 15.58 19.73 -17.92
CA GLU A 183 14.52 19.80 -18.93
C GLU A 183 14.43 18.53 -19.77
N GLN A 184 15.55 17.90 -20.10
CA GLN A 184 15.56 16.62 -20.83
C GLN A 184 14.87 15.53 -20.03
N VAL A 185 15.15 15.48 -18.71
CA VAL A 185 14.52 14.50 -17.81
C VAL A 185 13.02 14.74 -17.74
N TRP A 186 12.64 16.01 -17.52
CA TRP A 186 11.23 16.38 -17.35
C TRP A 186 10.39 16.05 -18.58
N ILE A 187 10.90 16.38 -19.77
CA ILE A 187 10.24 16.03 -21.04
C ILE A 187 10.09 14.51 -21.22
N GLN A 188 11.12 13.75 -20.81
CA GLN A 188 11.10 12.28 -20.97
C GLN A 188 10.14 11.58 -20.02
N ILE A 189 10.00 12.09 -18.79
CA ILE A 189 9.21 11.45 -17.73
C ILE A 189 7.74 11.90 -17.82
N GLY A 190 7.48 13.17 -18.15
CA GLY A 190 6.17 13.78 -18.25
C GLY A 190 5.65 14.36 -16.93
N ASP A 191 4.67 15.25 -17.06
CA ASP A 191 4.11 16.06 -15.95
C ASP A 191 3.32 15.22 -14.92
N ASP A 192 2.82 14.06 -15.31
CA ASP A 192 1.98 13.19 -14.46
C ASP A 192 2.79 12.12 -13.69
N ALA A 193 4.12 12.12 -13.83
CA ALA A 193 4.94 11.08 -13.23
C ALA A 193 4.98 11.20 -11.70
N PRO A 194 4.84 10.09 -10.97
CA PRO A 194 5.02 10.12 -9.52
C PRO A 194 6.47 10.42 -9.14
N LEU A 195 6.67 11.09 -8.00
CA LEU A 195 7.99 11.42 -7.44
C LEU A 195 8.94 10.19 -7.44
N LEU A 196 8.44 9.03 -7.09
CA LEU A 196 9.22 7.79 -7.07
C LEU A 196 9.82 7.45 -8.45
N GLU A 197 9.04 7.61 -9.52
CA GLU A 197 9.50 7.33 -10.88
C GLU A 197 10.49 8.38 -11.36
N PHE A 198 10.25 9.64 -11.01
CA PHE A 198 11.18 10.73 -11.27
C PHE A 198 12.55 10.47 -10.62
N VAL A 199 12.59 10.26 -9.30
CA VAL A 199 13.83 10.00 -8.55
C VAL A 199 14.53 8.74 -9.07
N TYR A 200 13.77 7.68 -9.34
CA TYR A 200 14.33 6.46 -9.91
C TYR A 200 15.03 6.72 -11.26
N SER A 201 14.36 7.42 -12.16
CA SER A 201 14.88 7.67 -13.51
C SER A 201 16.17 8.49 -13.48
N ILE A 202 16.23 9.56 -12.67
CA ILE A 202 17.42 10.41 -12.60
C ILE A 202 18.60 9.74 -11.90
N THR A 203 18.35 8.86 -10.94
CA THR A 203 19.44 8.19 -10.20
C THR A 203 19.90 6.88 -10.86
N GLN A 204 19.05 6.20 -11.61
CA GLN A 204 19.37 4.93 -12.26
C GLN A 204 19.64 5.08 -13.76
N GLY A 205 19.40 6.26 -14.34
CA GLY A 205 19.64 6.57 -15.76
C GLY A 205 18.74 5.82 -16.75
N ASN A 206 17.68 5.20 -16.26
CA ASN A 206 16.75 4.45 -17.09
C ASN A 206 15.35 4.49 -16.47
N SER A 207 14.31 4.39 -17.29
CA SER A 207 12.96 4.29 -16.74
C SER A 207 12.79 2.98 -15.95
N LEU A 208 12.00 3.03 -14.90
CA LEU A 208 11.67 1.87 -14.09
C LEU A 208 11.13 0.72 -14.97
N GLN A 209 10.30 1.04 -15.95
CA GLN A 209 9.73 0.06 -16.87
C GLN A 209 10.80 -0.65 -17.71
N ASN A 210 11.76 0.07 -18.26
CA ASN A 210 12.84 -0.51 -19.07
C ASN A 210 13.72 -1.42 -18.21
N LYS A 211 14.05 -1.02 -16.99
CA LYS A 211 14.83 -1.85 -16.06
C LYS A 211 14.11 -3.15 -15.73
N LEU A 212 12.81 -3.07 -15.43
CA LEU A 212 12.01 -4.26 -15.15
C LEU A 212 11.90 -5.18 -16.36
N LYS A 213 11.74 -4.63 -17.58
CA LYS A 213 11.79 -5.43 -18.82
C LYS A 213 13.10 -6.19 -18.96
N GLN A 214 14.24 -5.53 -18.72
CA GLN A 214 15.56 -6.17 -18.78
C GLN A 214 15.69 -7.30 -17.75
N GLN A 215 15.27 -7.07 -16.49
CA GLN A 215 15.31 -8.09 -15.44
C GLN A 215 14.45 -9.32 -15.79
N ILE A 216 13.24 -9.09 -16.31
CA ILE A 216 12.35 -10.18 -16.74
C ILE A 216 12.97 -10.95 -17.91
N GLN A 217 13.60 -10.25 -18.86
CA GLN A 217 14.25 -10.89 -19.99
C GLN A 217 15.45 -11.72 -19.54
N GLN A 218 16.24 -11.26 -18.58
CA GLN A 218 17.31 -12.03 -17.96
C GLN A 218 16.78 -13.31 -17.30
N LEU A 219 15.72 -13.20 -16.47
CA LEU A 219 15.10 -14.37 -15.85
C LEU A 219 14.57 -15.38 -16.88
N ARG A 220 14.03 -14.91 -18.00
CA ARG A 220 13.58 -15.79 -19.12
C ARG A 220 14.74 -16.52 -19.78
N ASN A 221 15.86 -15.84 -19.98
CA ASN A 221 17.04 -16.41 -20.65
C ASN A 221 17.82 -17.41 -19.78
N GLU A 222 17.69 -17.32 -18.44
CA GLU A 222 18.36 -18.22 -17.49
C GLU A 222 17.70 -19.59 -17.38
N SER A 223 16.51 -19.77 -17.91
CA SER A 223 15.80 -21.04 -17.90
C SER A 223 15.65 -21.59 -19.31
N ASP A 224 16.27 -22.72 -19.56
CA ASP A 224 16.09 -23.51 -20.82
C ASP A 224 14.72 -24.20 -20.89
N GLN A 225 13.85 -23.98 -19.88
CA GLN A 225 12.58 -24.68 -19.78
C GLN A 225 11.44 -23.80 -20.34
N SER A 226 10.52 -24.42 -21.03
CA SER A 226 9.25 -23.82 -21.49
C SER A 226 8.39 -23.26 -20.32
N HIS A 227 8.69 -23.65 -19.09
CA HIS A 227 8.05 -23.21 -17.88
C HIS A 227 9.08 -22.71 -16.87
N ASN A 228 9.09 -21.39 -16.61
CA ASN A 228 10.01 -20.75 -15.66
C ASN A 228 9.26 -20.49 -14.33
N PRO A 229 9.56 -21.23 -13.25
CA PRO A 229 8.84 -21.11 -11.98
C PRO A 229 9.02 -19.73 -11.32
N GLN A 230 10.17 -19.04 -11.56
CA GLN A 230 10.37 -17.69 -11.05
C GLN A 230 9.40 -16.70 -11.71
N ILE A 231 9.23 -16.79 -13.02
CA ILE A 231 8.29 -15.94 -13.78
C ILE A 231 6.85 -16.25 -13.38
N GLU A 232 6.50 -17.52 -13.22
CA GLU A 232 5.15 -17.91 -12.77
C GLU A 232 4.83 -17.35 -11.38
N PHE A 233 5.75 -17.48 -10.44
CA PHE A 233 5.56 -16.94 -9.09
C PHE A 233 5.56 -15.40 -9.11
N LEU A 234 6.42 -14.77 -9.91
CA LEU A 234 6.44 -13.31 -10.05
C LEU A 234 5.12 -12.76 -10.62
N ARG A 235 4.46 -13.47 -11.54
CA ARG A 235 3.13 -13.13 -12.04
C ARG A 235 2.10 -13.13 -10.93
N ILE A 236 2.09 -14.16 -10.08
CA ILE A 236 1.19 -14.25 -8.92
C ILE A 236 1.42 -13.07 -7.97
N VAL A 237 2.66 -12.83 -7.56
CA VAL A 237 2.99 -11.75 -6.63
C VAL A 237 2.67 -10.38 -7.23
N SER A 238 2.98 -10.15 -8.51
CA SER A 238 2.73 -8.86 -9.15
C SER A 238 1.24 -8.55 -9.30
N VAL A 239 0.40 -9.54 -9.61
CA VAL A 239 -1.06 -9.37 -9.65
C VAL A 239 -1.59 -9.09 -8.25
N ALA A 240 -1.21 -9.88 -7.24
CA ALA A 240 -1.67 -9.67 -5.88
C ALA A 240 -1.29 -8.28 -5.35
N ASP A 241 0.00 -7.93 -5.42
CA ASP A 241 0.52 -6.68 -4.86
C ASP A 241 0.05 -5.43 -5.64
N SER A 242 -0.09 -5.51 -6.98
CA SER A 242 -0.62 -4.41 -7.79
C SER A 242 -2.05 -4.01 -7.37
N LEU A 243 -2.77 -4.91 -6.74
CA LEU A 243 -4.12 -4.70 -6.21
C LEU A 243 -4.14 -4.55 -4.68
N GLY A 244 -2.95 -4.51 -4.05
CA GLY A 244 -2.76 -4.23 -2.64
C GLY A 244 -2.95 -5.45 -1.73
N ALA A 245 -2.81 -6.66 -2.26
CA ALA A 245 -2.84 -7.90 -1.50
C ALA A 245 -1.45 -8.53 -1.37
N LYS A 246 -1.26 -9.35 -0.34
CA LYS A 246 -0.01 -10.06 -0.05
C LYS A 246 -0.22 -11.56 -0.18
N ILE A 247 0.83 -12.26 -0.61
CA ILE A 247 0.82 -13.73 -0.66
C ILE A 247 1.23 -14.28 0.70
N ASP A 248 0.39 -15.13 1.27
CA ASP A 248 0.65 -15.82 2.54
C ASP A 248 1.54 -17.03 2.30
N VAL A 249 2.74 -17.02 2.88
CA VAL A 249 3.75 -18.09 2.71
C VAL A 249 3.20 -19.44 3.18
N SER A 250 2.35 -19.48 4.20
CA SER A 250 1.78 -20.72 4.74
C SER A 250 0.80 -21.42 3.77
N LYS A 251 0.33 -20.70 2.74
CA LYS A 251 -0.59 -21.21 1.72
C LYS A 251 0.11 -21.68 0.44
N LEU A 252 1.42 -21.55 0.37
CA LEU A 252 2.22 -22.04 -0.76
C LEU A 252 2.32 -23.58 -0.74
N ASP A 253 2.36 -24.19 -1.93
CA ASP A 253 2.48 -25.64 -2.07
C ASP A 253 3.88 -26.11 -1.61
N SER A 254 3.91 -26.98 -0.61
CA SER A 254 5.15 -27.54 -0.05
C SER A 254 5.95 -28.43 -1.02
N ASN A 255 5.35 -28.85 -2.13
CA ASN A 255 6.04 -29.65 -3.16
C ASN A 255 6.92 -28.79 -4.09
N ILE A 256 6.82 -27.46 -4.04
CA ILE A 256 7.60 -26.54 -4.84
C ILE A 256 8.64 -25.86 -3.93
N ASP A 257 9.87 -25.78 -4.36
CA ASP A 257 10.93 -25.06 -3.65
C ASP A 257 10.76 -23.53 -3.80
N TYR A 258 9.74 -23.00 -3.13
CA TYR A 258 9.52 -21.56 -3.11
C TYR A 258 10.62 -20.80 -2.39
N GLN A 259 11.38 -21.40 -1.48
CA GLN A 259 12.48 -20.72 -0.80
C GLN A 259 13.52 -20.27 -1.81
N PHE A 260 13.97 -21.16 -2.68
CA PHE A 260 14.93 -20.83 -3.73
C PHE A 260 14.38 -19.78 -4.72
N ILE A 261 13.11 -19.94 -5.14
CA ILE A 261 12.44 -18.99 -6.05
C ILE A 261 12.41 -17.60 -5.44
N ILE A 262 11.97 -17.48 -4.18
CA ILE A 262 11.83 -16.20 -3.48
C ILE A 262 13.21 -15.55 -3.27
N GLU A 263 14.22 -16.30 -2.80
CA GLU A 263 15.57 -15.78 -2.61
C GLU A 263 16.16 -15.21 -3.89
N LYS A 264 15.96 -15.88 -5.02
CA LYS A 264 16.40 -15.39 -6.32
C LYS A 264 15.70 -14.09 -6.71
N LEU A 265 14.38 -14.01 -6.55
CA LEU A 265 13.62 -12.81 -6.86
C LEU A 265 13.90 -11.65 -5.89
N GLU A 266 14.22 -11.93 -4.62
CA GLU A 266 14.67 -10.91 -3.66
C GLU A 266 16.03 -10.33 -4.03
N ASN A 267 16.98 -11.17 -4.47
CA ASN A 267 18.29 -10.72 -4.93
C ASN A 267 18.21 -9.80 -6.15
N GLU A 268 17.21 -10.02 -7.01
CA GLU A 268 16.91 -9.16 -8.17
C GLU A 268 16.03 -7.94 -7.83
N TYR A 269 15.69 -7.71 -6.56
CA TYR A 269 14.79 -6.63 -6.13
C TYR A 269 13.42 -6.66 -6.82
N LEU A 270 12.86 -7.84 -7.07
CA LEU A 270 11.55 -8.00 -7.70
C LEU A 270 10.45 -8.26 -6.69
N VAL A 271 10.76 -8.96 -5.59
CA VAL A 271 9.87 -9.21 -4.47
C VAL A 271 10.59 -8.98 -3.14
N LYS A 272 9.86 -8.97 -2.05
CA LYS A 272 10.41 -8.96 -0.69
C LYS A 272 9.54 -9.76 0.26
N LYS A 273 10.16 -10.29 1.31
CA LYS A 273 9.48 -10.85 2.48
C LYS A 273 9.03 -9.72 3.43
N SER A 274 7.91 -9.92 4.11
CA SER A 274 7.55 -9.08 5.26
C SER A 274 8.55 -9.28 6.41
N LEU A 275 8.60 -8.33 7.35
CA LEU A 275 9.52 -8.40 8.51
C LEU A 275 9.31 -9.67 9.36
N ASP A 276 8.06 -10.12 9.50
CA ASP A 276 7.69 -11.35 10.19
C ASP A 276 7.84 -12.61 9.32
N ARG A 277 8.28 -12.47 8.07
CA ARG A 277 8.45 -13.52 7.05
C ARG A 277 7.20 -14.33 6.72
N LYS A 278 6.03 -13.83 7.10
CA LYS A 278 4.75 -14.51 6.81
C LYS A 278 4.22 -14.24 5.42
N TYR A 279 4.63 -13.12 4.81
CA TYR A 279 4.08 -12.66 3.54
C TYR A 279 5.17 -12.36 2.52
N ILE A 280 4.82 -12.59 1.25
CA ILE A 280 5.59 -12.13 0.07
C ILE A 280 4.79 -11.02 -0.61
N GLN A 281 5.47 -9.96 -1.00
CA GLN A 281 4.89 -8.80 -1.66
C GLN A 281 5.90 -8.14 -2.60
N GLY A 282 5.44 -7.24 -3.45
CA GLY A 282 6.32 -6.37 -4.23
C GLY A 282 7.05 -5.35 -3.37
N LEU A 283 8.04 -4.69 -3.92
CA LEU A 283 8.81 -3.66 -3.23
C LEU A 283 8.02 -2.37 -3.06
N HIS A 284 7.19 -2.05 -4.05
CA HIS A 284 6.32 -0.89 -4.07
C HIS A 284 5.19 -1.09 -5.08
N LEU A 285 4.01 -0.52 -4.81
CA LEU A 285 2.81 -0.69 -5.65
C LEU A 285 3.06 -0.35 -7.13
N ILE A 286 3.71 0.78 -7.42
CA ILE A 286 4.01 1.21 -8.80
C ILE A 286 4.88 0.16 -9.51
N ARG A 287 5.89 -0.37 -8.83
CA ARG A 287 6.72 -1.45 -9.42
C ARG A 287 5.88 -2.67 -9.75
N SER A 288 5.01 -3.09 -8.86
CA SER A 288 4.15 -4.26 -9.06
C SER A 288 3.13 -4.04 -10.16
N GLN A 289 2.60 -2.83 -10.31
CA GLN A 289 1.74 -2.45 -11.44
C GLN A 289 2.49 -2.55 -12.76
N LYS A 290 3.69 -1.96 -12.85
CA LYS A 290 4.53 -2.06 -14.06
C LYS A 290 5.00 -3.49 -14.35
N LEU A 291 5.31 -4.27 -13.31
CA LEU A 291 5.62 -5.70 -13.47
C LEU A 291 4.42 -6.46 -14.03
N ALA A 292 3.22 -6.22 -13.50
CA ALA A 292 2.02 -6.85 -14.02
C ALA A 292 1.76 -6.46 -15.48
N GLU A 293 1.99 -5.19 -15.89
CA GLU A 293 1.88 -4.76 -17.28
C GLU A 293 2.86 -5.49 -18.20
N ILE A 294 4.11 -5.70 -17.75
CA ILE A 294 5.16 -6.34 -18.56
C ILE A 294 4.98 -7.87 -18.63
N LEU A 295 4.50 -8.49 -17.53
CA LEU A 295 4.38 -9.95 -17.43
C LEU A 295 3.12 -10.51 -18.09
N PHE A 296 2.10 -9.66 -18.30
CA PHE A 296 0.85 -10.02 -18.93
C PHE A 296 0.78 -9.41 -20.32
N ASP A 297 1.26 -10.16 -21.29
CA ASP A 297 1.11 -9.85 -22.70
C ASP A 297 -0.33 -10.21 -23.13
N GLU A 298 -0.99 -9.29 -23.82
CA GLU A 298 -2.37 -9.46 -24.31
C GLU A 298 -2.58 -10.70 -25.17
N PHE A 299 -1.51 -11.23 -25.77
CA PHE A 299 -1.58 -12.35 -26.70
C PHE A 299 -1.34 -13.72 -26.09
N THR A 300 -0.58 -13.82 -25.00
CA THR A 300 -0.07 -15.12 -24.51
C THR A 300 -0.44 -15.44 -23.07
N THR A 301 -0.80 -14.44 -22.27
CA THR A 301 -1.00 -14.64 -20.83
C THR A 301 -2.17 -13.81 -20.30
N TYR A 302 -3.16 -14.49 -19.79
CA TYR A 302 -4.38 -13.86 -19.29
C TYR A 302 -4.27 -13.51 -17.80
N LYS A 303 -4.41 -12.23 -17.47
CA LYS A 303 -4.38 -11.73 -16.10
C LYS A 303 -5.51 -12.33 -15.24
N GLU A 304 -6.64 -12.66 -15.85
CA GLU A 304 -7.76 -13.35 -15.21
C GLU A 304 -7.35 -14.69 -14.59
N GLU A 305 -6.59 -15.51 -15.31
CA GLU A 305 -6.14 -16.82 -14.84
C GLU A 305 -5.30 -16.70 -13.56
N TYR A 306 -4.37 -15.71 -13.53
CA TYR A 306 -3.54 -15.45 -12.37
C TYR A 306 -4.30 -14.82 -11.21
N ALA A 307 -5.37 -14.07 -11.50
CA ALA A 307 -6.28 -13.60 -10.48
C ALA A 307 -6.91 -14.77 -9.70
N TYR A 308 -7.37 -15.81 -10.40
CA TYR A 308 -7.86 -17.03 -9.75
C TYR A 308 -6.76 -17.78 -8.99
N LYS A 309 -5.53 -17.85 -9.51
CA LYS A 309 -4.39 -18.45 -8.81
C LYS A 309 -4.02 -17.69 -7.52
N CYS A 310 -4.22 -16.37 -7.47
CA CYS A 310 -3.96 -15.54 -6.29
C CYS A 310 -4.95 -15.80 -5.15
N ILE A 311 -6.24 -16.03 -5.45
CA ILE A 311 -7.31 -16.08 -4.44
C ILE A 311 -7.00 -17.03 -3.27
N PRO A 312 -6.58 -18.29 -3.48
CA PRO A 312 -6.26 -19.22 -2.40
C PRO A 312 -4.97 -18.84 -1.64
N LEU A 313 -4.11 -18.01 -2.21
CA LEU A 313 -2.79 -17.66 -1.68
C LEU A 313 -2.76 -16.34 -0.92
N ILE A 314 -3.76 -15.49 -1.11
CA ILE A 314 -3.84 -14.15 -0.49
C ILE A 314 -4.15 -14.27 1.00
N ASP A 315 -3.61 -13.33 1.82
CA ASP A 315 -4.07 -13.11 3.19
C ASP A 315 -5.57 -12.80 3.19
N GLU A 316 -6.33 -13.46 4.04
CA GLU A 316 -7.78 -13.33 4.12
C GLU A 316 -8.23 -11.89 4.38
N LYS A 317 -7.42 -11.11 5.10
CA LYS A 317 -7.69 -9.69 5.37
C LYS A 317 -7.64 -8.82 4.10
N ASP A 318 -6.84 -9.21 3.12
CA ASP A 318 -6.65 -8.46 1.88
C ASP A 318 -7.64 -8.90 0.78
N LEU A 319 -8.23 -10.09 0.92
CA LEU A 319 -8.99 -10.76 -0.15
C LEU A 319 -10.21 -9.97 -0.64
N TYR A 320 -10.98 -9.34 0.26
CA TYR A 320 -12.18 -8.62 -0.18
C TYR A 320 -11.85 -7.41 -1.05
N LEU A 321 -10.78 -6.65 -0.72
CA LEU A 321 -10.34 -5.51 -1.51
C LEU A 321 -9.67 -5.92 -2.81
N PHE A 322 -8.93 -7.02 -2.79
CA PHE A 322 -8.40 -7.63 -3.99
C PHE A 322 -9.51 -7.95 -4.99
N LEU A 323 -10.55 -8.65 -4.56
CA LEU A 323 -11.71 -8.98 -5.39
C LEU A 323 -12.45 -7.73 -5.87
N LEU A 324 -12.70 -6.77 -4.97
CA LEU A 324 -13.37 -5.52 -5.31
C LEU A 324 -12.64 -4.77 -6.43
N LYS A 325 -11.31 -4.66 -6.33
CA LYS A 325 -10.48 -4.03 -7.37
C LYS A 325 -10.47 -4.83 -8.67
N MET A 326 -10.42 -6.16 -8.60
CA MET A 326 -10.53 -7.03 -9.78
C MET A 326 -11.82 -6.80 -10.55
N PHE A 327 -12.92 -6.64 -9.83
CA PHE A 327 -14.23 -6.36 -10.44
C PHE A 327 -14.32 -4.94 -11.01
N HIS A 328 -13.80 -3.94 -10.31
CA HIS A 328 -13.77 -2.54 -10.80
C HIS A 328 -12.89 -2.35 -12.03
N LEU A 329 -11.80 -3.10 -12.13
CA LEU A 329 -10.90 -3.07 -13.29
C LEU A 329 -11.34 -4.03 -14.40
N GLU A 330 -12.51 -4.65 -14.26
CA GLU A 330 -13.07 -5.63 -15.22
C GLU A 330 -12.15 -6.83 -15.54
N ILE A 331 -11.16 -7.10 -14.68
CA ILE A 331 -10.27 -8.26 -14.81
C ILE A 331 -11.08 -9.55 -14.56
N LEU A 332 -11.98 -9.51 -13.58
CA LEU A 332 -12.98 -10.55 -13.31
C LEU A 332 -14.37 -9.97 -13.45
N LYS A 333 -15.23 -10.68 -14.16
CA LYS A 333 -16.66 -10.32 -14.25
C LYS A 333 -17.41 -10.95 -13.07
N PRO A 334 -18.17 -10.18 -12.25
CA PRO A 334 -18.85 -10.69 -11.06
C PRO A 334 -19.74 -11.91 -11.36
N ASN A 335 -20.48 -11.89 -12.46
CA ASN A 335 -21.38 -12.96 -12.86
C ASN A 335 -20.65 -14.26 -13.19
N GLN A 336 -19.54 -14.15 -13.94
CA GLN A 336 -18.72 -15.29 -14.30
C GLN A 336 -17.98 -15.83 -13.07
N PHE A 337 -17.46 -14.93 -12.23
CA PHE A 337 -16.79 -15.32 -10.99
C PHE A 337 -17.68 -16.17 -10.09
N ILE A 338 -18.97 -15.82 -9.93
CA ILE A 338 -19.91 -16.62 -9.15
C ILE A 338 -20.15 -18.00 -9.81
N ALA A 339 -20.31 -18.04 -11.13
CA ALA A 339 -20.47 -19.31 -11.85
C ALA A 339 -19.24 -20.23 -11.69
N ASP A 340 -18.05 -19.64 -11.68
CA ASP A 340 -16.78 -20.34 -11.56
C ASP A 340 -16.37 -20.66 -10.11
N LEU A 341 -17.05 -20.10 -9.11
CA LEU A 341 -16.68 -20.18 -7.70
C LEU A 341 -16.51 -21.62 -7.20
N ASN A 342 -17.33 -22.54 -7.68
CA ASN A 342 -17.27 -23.96 -7.34
C ASN A 342 -16.19 -24.74 -8.10
N ASN A 343 -15.78 -24.25 -9.27
CA ASN A 343 -14.87 -24.97 -10.18
C ASN A 343 -13.42 -24.48 -10.09
N LYS A 344 -13.20 -23.18 -9.90
CA LYS A 344 -11.88 -22.55 -9.95
C LYS A 344 -11.34 -22.11 -8.58
N VAL A 345 -12.20 -21.91 -7.60
CA VAL A 345 -11.85 -21.45 -6.26
C VAL A 345 -12.20 -22.54 -5.25
N ILE A 346 -11.19 -23.19 -4.68
CA ILE A 346 -11.40 -24.16 -3.58
C ILE A 346 -11.68 -23.35 -2.30
N VAL A 347 -12.91 -22.94 -2.13
CA VAL A 347 -13.35 -22.20 -0.96
C VAL A 347 -13.85 -23.17 0.10
N ARG A 348 -13.05 -23.43 1.12
CA ARG A 348 -13.45 -24.23 2.28
C ARG A 348 -13.47 -23.44 3.58
N ASN A 349 -13.05 -22.18 3.54
CA ASN A 349 -12.90 -21.33 4.72
C ASN A 349 -14.00 -20.27 4.76
N TRP A 350 -14.66 -20.14 5.92
CA TRP A 350 -15.68 -19.13 6.19
C TRP A 350 -15.20 -17.69 5.94
N SER A 351 -13.96 -17.38 6.30
CA SER A 351 -13.35 -16.08 6.10
C SER A 351 -13.29 -15.67 4.63
N VAL A 352 -12.97 -16.62 3.75
CA VAL A 352 -12.94 -16.40 2.29
C VAL A 352 -14.34 -16.10 1.75
N TYR A 353 -15.37 -16.87 2.18
CA TYR A 353 -16.76 -16.60 1.81
C TYR A 353 -17.21 -15.20 2.27
N THR A 354 -16.89 -14.84 3.49
CA THR A 354 -17.21 -13.52 4.04
C THR A 354 -16.56 -12.40 3.21
N SER A 355 -15.31 -12.56 2.81
CA SER A 355 -14.58 -11.61 1.95
C SER A 355 -15.22 -11.48 0.57
N ILE A 356 -15.65 -12.60 -0.04
CA ILE A 356 -16.36 -12.60 -1.31
C ILE A 356 -17.70 -11.86 -1.19
N LEU A 357 -18.50 -12.20 -0.18
CA LEU A 357 -19.79 -11.54 0.06
C LEU A 357 -19.62 -10.04 0.31
N LYS A 358 -18.62 -9.65 1.08
CA LYS A 358 -18.29 -8.25 1.35
C LYS A 358 -17.93 -7.49 0.07
N SER A 359 -17.16 -8.10 -0.85
CA SER A 359 -16.83 -7.49 -2.13
C SER A 359 -18.06 -7.25 -3.01
N PHE A 360 -19.00 -8.19 -3.05
CA PHE A 360 -20.27 -8.04 -3.79
C PHE A 360 -21.20 -6.98 -3.19
N ILE A 361 -21.25 -6.88 -1.87
CA ILE A 361 -22.05 -5.84 -1.20
C ILE A 361 -21.53 -4.44 -1.59
N TRP A 362 -20.22 -4.25 -1.60
CA TRP A 362 -19.61 -3.00 -2.00
C TRP A 362 -19.77 -2.66 -3.48
N LEU A 363 -19.90 -3.66 -4.34
CA LEU A 363 -20.24 -3.46 -5.76
C LEU A 363 -21.71 -3.07 -5.99
N GLY A 364 -22.55 -3.03 -4.95
CA GLY A 364 -23.98 -2.79 -5.11
C GLY A 364 -24.73 -3.97 -5.73
N THR A 365 -24.12 -5.15 -5.84
CA THR A 365 -24.71 -6.36 -6.45
C THR A 365 -25.48 -7.23 -5.44
N LYS A 366 -26.04 -6.63 -4.41
CA LYS A 366 -26.76 -7.33 -3.34
C LYS A 366 -27.86 -8.27 -3.86
N ASN A 367 -28.66 -7.80 -4.80
CA ASN A 367 -29.73 -8.61 -5.41
C ASN A 367 -29.19 -9.84 -6.13
N TYR A 368 -27.98 -9.76 -6.68
CA TYR A 368 -27.34 -10.88 -7.35
C TYR A 368 -26.92 -11.98 -6.37
N VAL A 369 -26.37 -11.59 -5.22
CA VAL A 369 -26.05 -12.53 -4.14
C VAL A 369 -27.31 -13.18 -3.59
N GLU A 370 -28.38 -12.42 -3.42
CA GLU A 370 -29.67 -12.93 -2.95
C GLU A 370 -30.29 -13.95 -3.92
N ASN A 371 -30.19 -13.72 -5.22
CA ASN A 371 -30.68 -14.63 -6.26
C ASN A 371 -29.84 -15.89 -6.40
N ASN A 372 -28.59 -15.89 -5.97
CA ASN A 372 -27.65 -17.00 -6.07
C ASN A 372 -27.28 -17.61 -4.70
N ARG A 373 -28.14 -17.51 -3.71
CA ARG A 373 -27.94 -18.02 -2.32
C ARG A 373 -27.50 -19.48 -2.26
N TRP A 374 -27.99 -20.31 -3.20
CA TRP A 374 -27.69 -21.73 -3.27
C TRP A 374 -26.21 -22.04 -3.52
N ILE A 375 -25.47 -21.14 -4.18
CA ILE A 375 -24.03 -21.30 -4.46
C ILE A 375 -23.24 -21.26 -3.16
N PHE A 376 -23.66 -20.43 -2.23
CA PHE A 376 -22.92 -20.24 -0.99
C PHE A 376 -23.24 -21.29 0.08
N ARG A 377 -24.27 -22.15 -0.12
CA ARG A 377 -24.73 -23.18 0.87
C ARG A 377 -24.73 -22.68 2.32
N ILE A 378 -25.03 -21.42 2.51
CA ILE A 378 -24.93 -20.72 3.78
C ILE A 378 -26.34 -20.29 4.17
N ASP A 379 -26.69 -20.48 5.42
CA ASP A 379 -27.85 -19.83 6.02
C ASP A 379 -27.50 -18.34 6.19
N LEU A 380 -27.75 -17.55 5.11
CA LEU A 380 -27.45 -16.13 5.03
C LEU A 380 -28.09 -15.31 6.15
N CYS A 381 -29.15 -15.84 6.80
CA CYS A 381 -29.77 -15.17 7.95
C CYS A 381 -28.83 -15.01 9.14
N GLN A 382 -27.91 -15.96 9.39
CA GLN A 382 -26.92 -15.82 10.47
C GLN A 382 -25.76 -14.91 10.06
N SER A 383 -25.33 -14.98 8.80
CA SER A 383 -24.20 -14.20 8.28
C SER A 383 -24.54 -12.73 8.07
N PHE A 384 -25.73 -12.42 7.56
CA PHE A 384 -26.19 -11.03 7.45
C PHE A 384 -26.41 -10.39 8.81
N LYS A 385 -26.77 -11.14 9.84
CA LYS A 385 -26.84 -10.63 11.20
C LYS A 385 -25.46 -10.28 11.75
N SER A 386 -24.43 -11.09 11.49
CA SER A 386 -23.05 -10.80 11.95
C SER A 386 -22.39 -9.67 11.17
N VAL A 387 -22.57 -9.60 9.84
CA VAL A 387 -22.09 -8.50 9.00
C VAL A 387 -22.88 -7.22 9.28
N ARG A 388 -24.19 -7.29 9.52
CA ARG A 388 -25.00 -6.16 9.97
C ARG A 388 -24.63 -5.70 11.38
N ALA A 389 -24.32 -6.60 12.30
CA ALA A 389 -23.84 -6.25 13.64
C ALA A 389 -22.48 -5.55 13.61
N SER A 390 -21.54 -5.95 12.74
CA SER A 390 -20.27 -5.25 12.57
C SER A 390 -20.39 -3.90 11.83
N TYR A 391 -21.43 -3.75 10.96
CA TYR A 391 -21.64 -2.54 10.16
C TYR A 391 -22.63 -1.54 10.81
N TYR A 392 -23.57 -2.02 11.62
CA TYR A 392 -24.63 -1.22 12.27
C TYR A 392 -24.56 -1.25 13.79
N GLY A 393 -23.61 -1.98 14.37
CA GLY A 393 -23.40 -1.99 15.82
C GLY A 393 -23.06 -0.63 16.42
N SER A 394 -22.72 0.35 15.59
CA SER A 394 -22.53 1.74 15.98
C SER A 394 -23.80 2.62 15.83
N LYS A 395 -24.91 2.10 15.28
CA LYS A 395 -26.14 2.91 15.06
C LYS A 395 -27.38 2.46 15.85
N CYS A 396 -27.29 1.46 16.71
CA CYS A 396 -28.39 1.02 17.57
C CYS A 396 -27.95 0.96 19.03
N ALA A 397 -27.50 2.09 19.56
CA ALA A 397 -27.49 2.38 20.98
C ALA A 397 -28.01 3.84 21.14
N ILE A 398 -29.30 3.99 20.98
CA ILE A 398 -30.16 4.99 21.61
C ILE A 398 -31.43 4.25 22.03
#